data_a7641434429a8dab36b119beb1a92525
#
_entry.id   a7641434429a8dab36b119beb1a92525
#
_cell.length_a   1.000
_cell.length_b   1.000
_cell.length_c   1.000
_cell.angle_alpha   90.00
_cell.angle_beta   90.00
_cell.angle_gamma   90.00
#
_symmetry.space_group_name_H-M   'P 1'
#
loop_
_entity.id
_entity.type
_entity.pdbx_description
1 polymer ?
#
loop_
_entity_poly.entity_id
_entity_poly.type
_entity_poly.pdbx_seq_one_letter_code
_entity_poly.pdbx_strand_id
1 'polypeptide(L)'
;MIGPNNEISRCSDDGEPSGTAGRPILEVLQGQGIHDVLVVVTRYFGGTLLGTGGLVRAYSQATQAGLAASRVMTKQPGRKISIGTDYNGIGKLQYIVGKRQIPVMDTRYGEVVEMDVLVPEEEVGALTKEITEATAGKAELAISDELFFAVLDGQPMVFDGE
;
A
#
# COMPACT_ATOMS: atom_id res chain seq x y z
N MET A 1 -1.83 13.11 8.37
CA MET A 1 -1.23 12.04 9.18
C MET A 1 -0.15 11.41 8.32
N ILE A 2 1.05 11.28 8.82
CA ILE A 2 2.23 10.77 8.11
C ILE A 2 2.97 9.80 9.02
N GLY A 3 3.50 8.72 8.44
CA GLY A 3 4.26 7.68 9.12
C GLY A 3 3.40 6.56 9.71
N PRO A 4 3.94 5.33 9.80
CA PRO A 4 3.19 4.12 10.21
C PRO A 4 2.66 4.20 11.65
N ASN A 5 3.31 5.01 12.50
CA ASN A 5 2.89 5.23 13.89
C ASN A 5 2.25 6.61 14.08
N ASN A 6 1.84 7.30 13.01
CA ASN A 6 1.28 8.66 13.05
C ASN A 6 2.24 9.68 13.70
N GLU A 7 3.53 9.61 13.40
CA GLU A 7 4.58 10.45 13.96
C GLU A 7 4.29 11.95 13.75
N ILE A 8 3.65 12.27 12.62
CA ILE A 8 3.19 13.62 12.33
C ILE A 8 1.68 13.59 12.11
N SER A 9 0.95 14.19 13.04
CA SER A 9 -0.51 14.35 12.95
C SER A 9 -0.85 15.82 13.17
N ARG A 10 -1.50 16.43 12.17
CA ARG A 10 -1.93 17.84 12.22
C ARG A 10 -3.36 17.97 11.73
N CYS A 11 -4.11 18.88 12.34
CA CYS A 11 -5.44 19.26 11.88
C CYS A 11 -5.65 20.77 12.05
N SER A 12 -6.59 21.32 11.30
CA SER A 12 -6.98 22.74 11.39
C SER A 12 -8.50 22.83 11.21
N ASP A 13 -9.11 23.73 11.95
CA ASP A 13 -10.52 24.06 11.79
C ASP A 13 -10.77 25.10 10.69
N ASP A 14 -9.72 25.78 10.20
CA ASP A 14 -9.76 26.77 9.12
C ASP A 14 -10.90 27.81 9.27
N GLY A 15 -11.02 28.37 10.49
CA GLY A 15 -12.01 29.38 10.81
C GLY A 15 -13.36 28.86 11.34
N GLU A 16 -13.60 27.56 11.33
CA GLU A 16 -14.72 26.99 12.06
C GLU A 16 -14.52 27.08 13.58
N PRO A 17 -15.58 27.00 14.39
CA PRO A 17 -15.43 26.95 15.83
C PRO A 17 -14.47 25.86 16.30
N SER A 18 -13.66 26.18 17.28
CA SER A 18 -12.57 25.30 17.75
C SER A 18 -13.04 23.84 18.01
N GLY A 19 -12.35 22.90 17.40
CA GLY A 19 -12.61 21.46 17.57
C GLY A 19 -13.83 20.92 16.82
N THR A 20 -14.44 21.70 15.92
CA THR A 20 -15.65 21.27 15.21
C THR A 20 -15.42 20.74 13.80
N ALA A 21 -14.22 20.90 13.25
CA ALA A 21 -13.86 20.47 11.89
C ALA A 21 -12.61 19.58 11.89
N GLY A 22 -11.46 20.16 12.15
CA GLY A 22 -10.17 19.46 12.00
C GLY A 22 -10.04 18.23 12.90
N ARG A 23 -10.45 18.34 14.16
CA ARG A 23 -10.40 17.23 15.10
C ARG A 23 -11.36 16.07 14.73
N PRO A 24 -12.62 16.29 14.39
CA PRO A 24 -13.52 15.25 13.88
C PRO A 24 -13.00 14.53 12.64
N ILE A 25 -12.38 15.24 11.70
CA ILE A 25 -11.74 14.64 10.54
C ILE A 25 -10.61 13.70 10.97
N LEU A 26 -9.73 14.18 11.85
CA LEU A 26 -8.58 13.41 12.33
C LEU A 26 -9.01 12.15 13.09
N GLU A 27 -10.03 12.25 13.95
CA GLU A 27 -10.55 11.12 14.72
C GLU A 27 -11.12 10.01 13.82
N VAL A 28 -11.76 10.36 12.70
CA VAL A 28 -12.23 9.38 11.70
C VAL A 28 -11.05 8.62 11.09
N LEU A 29 -9.98 9.32 10.68
CA LEU A 29 -8.79 8.68 10.10
C LEU A 29 -8.11 7.75 11.09
N GLN A 30 -7.92 8.21 12.33
CA GLN A 30 -7.31 7.42 13.41
C GLN A 30 -8.14 6.18 13.75
N GLY A 31 -9.46 6.33 13.84
CA GLY A 31 -10.36 5.22 14.13
C GLY A 31 -10.38 4.13 13.04
N GLN A 32 -10.00 4.47 11.82
CA GLN A 32 -9.87 3.52 10.69
C GLN A 32 -8.42 3.06 10.45
N GLY A 33 -7.46 3.50 11.25
CA GLY A 33 -6.05 3.15 11.09
C GLY A 33 -5.43 3.70 9.79
N ILE A 34 -5.99 4.78 9.23
CA ILE A 34 -5.49 5.40 8.01
C ILE A 34 -4.33 6.34 8.36
N HIS A 35 -3.23 6.20 7.66
CA HIS A 35 -2.07 7.09 7.74
C HIS A 35 -1.53 7.42 6.34
N ASP A 36 -0.49 8.24 6.25
CA ASP A 36 0.07 8.74 4.99
C ASP A 36 -0.99 9.40 4.10
N VAL A 37 -1.82 10.25 4.72
CA VAL A 37 -2.99 10.86 4.09
C VAL A 37 -3.12 12.35 4.40
N LEU A 38 -3.56 13.11 3.41
CA LEU A 38 -4.05 14.47 3.55
C LEU A 38 -5.55 14.49 3.21
N VAL A 39 -6.36 15.03 4.12
CA VAL A 39 -7.79 15.22 3.90
C VAL A 39 -8.14 16.70 3.99
N VAL A 40 -8.86 17.19 2.98
CA VAL A 40 -9.43 18.54 2.94
C VAL A 40 -10.93 18.41 2.73
N VAL A 41 -11.70 19.01 3.63
CA VAL A 41 -13.16 19.08 3.52
C VAL A 41 -13.55 20.53 3.29
N THR A 42 -14.21 20.81 2.16
CA THR A 42 -14.71 22.14 1.81
C THR A 42 -16.20 22.24 2.16
N ARG A 43 -16.57 23.27 2.89
CA ARG A 43 -17.98 23.57 3.23
C ARG A 43 -18.41 24.87 2.57
N TYR A 44 -19.62 24.85 2.02
CA TYR A 44 -20.33 26.06 1.59
C TYR A 44 -21.43 26.37 2.60
N PHE A 45 -21.41 27.59 3.14
CA PHE A 45 -22.45 28.02 4.08
C PHE A 45 -23.76 28.26 3.34
N GLY A 46 -24.79 27.48 3.70
CA GLY A 46 -26.13 27.54 3.09
C GLY A 46 -27.14 28.44 3.81
N GLY A 47 -26.70 29.34 4.69
CA GLY A 47 -27.59 30.27 5.42
C GLY A 47 -28.18 29.70 6.71
N THR A 48 -27.96 28.43 7.03
CA THR A 48 -28.43 27.79 8.27
C THR A 48 -27.27 27.40 9.18
N LEU A 49 -27.33 27.83 10.44
CA LEU A 49 -26.35 27.44 11.45
C LEU A 49 -26.55 25.99 11.89
N LEU A 50 -25.51 25.17 11.78
CA LEU A 50 -25.55 23.77 12.20
C LEU A 50 -25.36 23.57 13.72
N GLY A 51 -24.76 24.58 14.38
CA GLY A 51 -24.28 24.45 15.76
C GLY A 51 -23.03 23.55 15.83
N THR A 52 -22.37 23.52 17.00
CA THR A 52 -21.11 22.78 17.20
C THR A 52 -21.28 21.27 16.96
N GLY A 53 -22.31 20.66 17.52
CA GLY A 53 -22.62 19.24 17.31
C GLY A 53 -23.00 18.88 15.87
N GLY A 54 -23.67 19.79 15.17
CA GLY A 54 -23.99 19.63 13.75
C GLY A 54 -22.75 19.69 12.87
N LEU A 55 -21.83 20.61 13.15
CA LEU A 55 -20.54 20.73 12.45
C LEU A 55 -19.70 19.47 12.64
N VAL A 56 -19.52 19.01 13.88
CA VAL A 56 -18.77 17.78 14.17
C VAL A 56 -19.31 16.60 13.35
N ARG A 57 -20.63 16.41 13.34
CA ARG A 57 -21.26 15.33 12.56
C ARG A 57 -21.04 15.50 11.06
N ALA A 58 -21.21 16.71 10.53
CA ALA A 58 -21.04 16.97 9.11
C ALA A 58 -19.61 16.71 8.62
N TYR A 59 -18.60 17.17 9.35
CA TYR A 59 -17.20 16.94 9.00
C TYR A 59 -16.80 15.46 9.13
N SER A 60 -17.26 14.76 10.18
CA SER A 60 -17.04 13.32 10.33
C SER A 60 -17.70 12.52 9.21
N GLN A 61 -18.95 12.83 8.86
CA GLN A 61 -19.66 12.14 7.78
C GLN A 61 -19.05 12.39 6.42
N ALA A 62 -18.63 13.63 6.12
CA ALA A 62 -17.95 13.96 4.87
C ALA A 62 -16.63 13.18 4.73
N THR A 63 -15.86 13.09 5.82
CA THR A 63 -14.61 12.32 5.85
C THR A 63 -14.87 10.83 5.64
N GLN A 64 -15.84 10.25 6.33
CA GLN A 64 -16.23 8.85 6.15
C GLN A 64 -16.68 8.56 4.71
N ALA A 65 -17.49 9.44 4.12
CA ALA A 65 -17.93 9.30 2.74
C ALA A 65 -16.76 9.39 1.75
N GLY A 66 -15.82 10.30 1.97
CA GLY A 66 -14.61 10.42 1.16
C GLY A 66 -13.74 9.17 1.23
N LEU A 67 -13.53 8.62 2.43
CA LEU A 67 -12.78 7.36 2.61
C LEU A 67 -13.50 6.18 1.95
N ALA A 68 -14.82 6.07 2.11
CA ALA A 68 -15.60 5.00 1.49
C ALA A 68 -15.56 5.03 -0.05
N ALA A 69 -15.39 6.22 -0.63
CA ALA A 69 -15.22 6.43 -2.07
C ALA A 69 -13.76 6.29 -2.54
N SER A 70 -12.81 6.20 -1.61
CA SER A 70 -11.38 6.10 -1.90
C SER A 70 -10.95 4.63 -1.97
N ARG A 71 -9.78 4.41 -2.57
CA ARG A 71 -9.10 3.10 -2.52
C ARG A 71 -7.98 3.17 -1.50
N VAL A 72 -8.16 2.44 -0.42
CA VAL A 72 -7.14 2.30 0.62
C VAL A 72 -6.24 1.12 0.26
N MET A 73 -4.93 1.32 0.32
CA MET A 73 -3.94 0.28 0.08
C MET A 73 -3.05 0.09 1.31
N THR A 74 -2.57 -1.12 1.52
CA THR A 74 -1.57 -1.40 2.56
C THR A 74 -0.19 -1.37 1.94
N LYS A 75 0.63 -0.42 2.40
CA LYS A 75 2.04 -0.30 2.05
C LYS A 75 2.84 -1.23 2.97
N GLN A 76 3.67 -2.09 2.40
CA GLN A 76 4.44 -3.08 3.16
C GLN A 76 5.90 -3.11 2.70
N PRO A 77 6.86 -3.41 3.62
CA PRO A 77 8.26 -3.60 3.25
C PRO A 77 8.44 -4.89 2.46
N GLY A 78 9.38 -4.88 1.54
CA GLY A 78 9.73 -6.06 0.75
C GLY A 78 10.91 -5.82 -0.15
N ARG A 79 11.11 -6.74 -1.09
CA ARG A 79 12.20 -6.68 -2.06
C ARG A 79 11.71 -7.07 -3.45
N LYS A 80 12.32 -6.47 -4.44
CA LYS A 80 12.24 -6.98 -5.81
C LYS A 80 13.24 -8.14 -5.95
N ILE A 81 12.76 -9.28 -6.44
CA ILE A 81 13.62 -10.40 -6.81
C ILE A 81 13.52 -10.63 -8.31
N SER A 82 14.65 -10.53 -9.00
CA SER A 82 14.77 -10.90 -10.39
C SER A 82 15.28 -12.34 -10.47
N ILE A 83 14.52 -13.20 -11.14
CA ILE A 83 14.75 -14.65 -11.21
C ILE A 83 15.04 -15.02 -12.64
N GLY A 84 16.30 -15.40 -12.93
CA GLY A 84 16.72 -15.95 -14.22
C GLY A 84 16.59 -17.46 -14.25
N THR A 85 15.96 -18.04 -15.29
CA THR A 85 15.82 -19.47 -15.45
C THR A 85 15.75 -19.87 -16.93
N ASP A 86 15.90 -21.17 -17.21
CA ASP A 86 15.64 -21.72 -18.55
C ASP A 86 14.12 -21.92 -18.79
N TYR A 87 13.74 -22.25 -20.03
CA TYR A 87 12.36 -22.50 -20.42
C TYR A 87 11.72 -23.73 -19.70
N ASN A 88 12.52 -24.62 -19.14
CA ASN A 88 12.02 -25.75 -18.35
C ASN A 88 11.71 -25.33 -16.91
N GLY A 89 12.40 -24.34 -16.39
CA GLY A 89 12.23 -23.82 -15.03
C GLY A 89 11.05 -22.89 -14.87
N ILE A 90 10.67 -22.15 -15.94
CA ILE A 90 9.64 -21.09 -15.83
C ILE A 90 8.28 -21.59 -15.30
N GLY A 91 7.84 -22.77 -15.72
CA GLY A 91 6.58 -23.35 -15.25
C GLY A 91 6.58 -23.62 -13.74
N LYS A 92 7.72 -24.03 -13.18
CA LYS A 92 7.88 -24.21 -11.73
C LYS A 92 7.83 -22.88 -11.00
N LEU A 93 8.49 -21.85 -11.54
CA LEU A 93 8.46 -20.50 -10.96
C LEU A 93 7.05 -19.93 -10.94
N GLN A 94 6.34 -20.01 -12.06
CA GLN A 94 4.94 -19.56 -12.16
C GLN A 94 4.04 -20.26 -11.13
N TYR A 95 4.23 -21.56 -10.94
CA TYR A 95 3.48 -22.32 -9.96
C TYR A 95 3.78 -21.86 -8.51
N ILE A 96 5.06 -21.69 -8.16
CA ILE A 96 5.49 -21.28 -6.81
C ILE A 96 4.96 -19.87 -6.50
N VAL A 97 5.18 -18.92 -7.43
CA VAL A 97 4.77 -17.53 -7.31
C VAL A 97 3.24 -17.41 -7.22
N GLY A 98 2.51 -18.13 -8.08
CA GLY A 98 1.05 -18.16 -8.06
C GLY A 98 0.46 -18.77 -6.79
N LYS A 99 1.03 -19.89 -6.31
CA LYS A 99 0.62 -20.53 -5.05
C LYS A 99 0.78 -19.60 -3.84
N ARG A 100 1.83 -18.78 -3.82
CA ARG A 100 2.13 -17.82 -2.76
C ARG A 100 1.45 -16.46 -2.96
N GLN A 101 0.73 -16.26 -4.08
CA GLN A 101 0.10 -15.00 -4.45
C GLN A 101 1.10 -13.81 -4.52
N ILE A 102 2.34 -14.10 -4.88
CA ILE A 102 3.38 -13.10 -5.02
C ILE A 102 3.16 -12.31 -6.32
N PRO A 103 3.11 -10.95 -6.26
CA PRO A 103 2.88 -10.13 -7.45
C PRO A 103 4.07 -10.22 -8.41
N VAL A 104 3.77 -10.52 -9.66
CA VAL A 104 4.72 -10.49 -10.76
C VAL A 104 4.69 -9.11 -11.39
N MET A 105 5.84 -8.46 -11.47
CA MET A 105 5.99 -7.15 -12.13
C MET A 105 6.15 -7.30 -13.64
N ASP A 106 7.02 -8.22 -14.04
CA ASP A 106 7.38 -8.43 -15.45
C ASP A 106 7.90 -9.83 -15.68
N THR A 107 7.76 -10.33 -16.90
CA THR A 107 8.39 -11.56 -17.36
C THR A 107 8.93 -11.36 -18.76
N ARG A 108 10.24 -11.45 -18.91
CA ARG A 108 10.96 -11.26 -20.17
C ARG A 108 11.44 -12.60 -20.70
N TYR A 109 11.18 -12.84 -21.97
CA TYR A 109 11.54 -14.06 -22.68
C TYR A 109 12.66 -13.76 -23.67
N GLY A 110 13.83 -14.38 -23.46
CA GLY A 110 15.02 -14.24 -24.29
C GLY A 110 15.75 -15.58 -24.40
N GLU A 111 17.08 -15.58 -24.44
CA GLU A 111 17.88 -16.81 -24.35
C GLU A 111 17.66 -17.50 -23.00
N VAL A 112 17.45 -16.71 -21.96
CA VAL A 112 16.93 -17.11 -20.65
C VAL A 112 15.61 -16.41 -20.38
N VAL A 113 14.80 -16.95 -19.50
CA VAL A 113 13.57 -16.30 -19.03
C VAL A 113 13.89 -15.59 -17.74
N GLU A 114 13.57 -14.29 -17.67
CA GLU A 114 13.70 -13.47 -16.48
C GLU A 114 12.33 -13.10 -15.94
N MET A 115 12.09 -13.34 -14.67
CA MET A 115 10.86 -12.96 -13.97
C MET A 115 11.19 -12.03 -12.80
N ASP A 116 10.56 -10.85 -12.79
CA ASP A 116 10.65 -9.89 -11.69
C ASP A 116 9.42 -10.00 -10.80
N VAL A 117 9.63 -10.22 -9.50
CA VAL A 117 8.58 -10.35 -8.51
C VAL A 117 8.80 -9.40 -7.34
N LEU A 118 7.71 -8.97 -6.68
CA LEU A 118 7.76 -8.20 -5.43
C LEU A 118 7.40 -9.13 -4.27
N VAL A 119 8.30 -9.25 -3.33
CA VAL A 119 8.21 -10.23 -2.24
C VAL A 119 8.20 -9.51 -0.90
N PRO A 120 7.18 -9.74 -0.04
CA PRO A 120 7.21 -9.25 1.33
C PRO A 120 8.50 -9.66 2.05
N GLU A 121 9.08 -8.79 2.86
CA GLU A 121 10.38 -9.03 3.50
C GLU A 121 10.40 -10.36 4.28
N GLU A 122 9.30 -10.68 4.96
CA GLU A 122 9.15 -11.92 5.73
C GLU A 122 9.13 -13.19 4.87
N GLU A 123 8.78 -13.09 3.58
CA GLU A 123 8.70 -14.23 2.66
C GLU A 123 9.96 -14.42 1.81
N VAL A 124 10.87 -13.46 1.76
CA VAL A 124 12.08 -13.50 0.91
C VAL A 124 12.88 -14.77 1.12
N GLY A 125 13.17 -15.12 2.38
CA GLY A 125 13.97 -16.31 2.70
C GLY A 125 13.28 -17.62 2.33
N ALA A 126 11.96 -17.71 2.55
CA ALA A 126 11.19 -18.91 2.23
C ALA A 126 11.05 -19.11 0.72
N LEU A 127 10.79 -18.01 -0.03
CA LEU A 127 10.65 -18.05 -1.47
C LEU A 127 11.97 -18.42 -2.17
N THR A 128 13.08 -17.78 -1.80
CA THR A 128 14.40 -18.04 -2.40
C THR A 128 14.83 -19.48 -2.18
N LYS A 129 14.60 -20.03 -1.01
CA LYS A 129 14.84 -21.44 -0.69
C LYS A 129 14.01 -22.37 -1.58
N GLU A 130 12.70 -22.15 -1.67
CA GLU A 130 11.78 -22.98 -2.47
C GLU A 130 12.14 -22.95 -3.96
N ILE A 131 12.52 -21.79 -4.51
CA ILE A 131 12.95 -21.64 -5.89
C ILE A 131 14.28 -22.40 -6.14
N THR A 132 15.23 -22.25 -5.23
CA THR A 132 16.53 -22.94 -5.33
C THR A 132 16.34 -24.47 -5.33
N GLU A 133 15.50 -25.00 -4.45
CA GLU A 133 15.19 -26.42 -4.38
C GLU A 133 14.44 -26.91 -5.65
N ALA A 134 13.42 -26.18 -6.10
CA ALA A 134 12.62 -26.56 -7.26
C ALA A 134 13.41 -26.55 -8.57
N THR A 135 14.42 -25.68 -8.68
CA THR A 135 15.29 -25.56 -9.85
C THR A 135 16.60 -26.33 -9.70
N ALA A 136 16.81 -27.04 -8.60
CA ALA A 136 18.05 -27.71 -8.25
C ALA A 136 19.28 -26.77 -8.33
N GLY A 137 19.10 -25.52 -7.87
CA GLY A 137 20.15 -24.51 -7.85
C GLY A 137 20.47 -23.88 -9.21
N LYS A 138 19.67 -24.12 -10.26
CA LYS A 138 19.94 -23.58 -11.61
C LYS A 138 19.38 -22.17 -11.83
N ALA A 139 18.40 -21.74 -11.01
CA ALA A 139 17.88 -20.37 -11.10
C ALA A 139 18.90 -19.37 -10.55
N GLU A 140 19.09 -18.29 -11.25
CA GLU A 140 19.86 -17.13 -10.78
C GLU A 140 18.92 -16.16 -10.09
N LEU A 141 19.29 -15.70 -8.89
CA LEU A 141 18.49 -14.82 -8.06
C LEU A 141 19.26 -13.52 -7.81
N ALA A 142 18.68 -12.39 -8.21
CA ALA A 142 19.17 -11.06 -7.85
C ALA A 142 18.12 -10.39 -6.95
N ILE A 143 18.49 -10.06 -5.72
CA ILE A 143 17.62 -9.47 -4.70
C ILE A 143 17.99 -8.00 -4.55
N SER A 144 17.01 -7.10 -4.66
CA SER A 144 17.22 -5.67 -4.46
C SER A 144 17.41 -5.30 -2.98
N ASP A 145 17.79 -4.04 -2.74
CA ASP A 145 17.63 -3.43 -1.44
C ASP A 145 16.16 -3.41 -1.01
N GLU A 146 15.92 -3.16 0.28
CA GLU A 146 14.57 -3.03 0.82
C GLU A 146 13.82 -1.88 0.12
N LEU A 147 12.57 -2.11 -0.20
CA LEU A 147 11.65 -1.15 -0.77
C LEU A 147 10.26 -1.28 -0.12
N PHE A 148 9.41 -0.29 -0.33
CA PHE A 148 8.01 -0.40 0.04
C PHE A 148 7.15 -0.62 -1.19
N PHE A 149 6.16 -1.49 -1.07
CA PHE A 149 5.20 -1.72 -2.15
C PHE A 149 3.79 -1.96 -1.63
N ALA A 150 2.81 -1.80 -2.51
CA ALA A 150 1.43 -2.20 -2.29
C ALA A 150 0.90 -2.90 -3.54
N VAL A 151 -0.19 -3.64 -3.39
CA VAL A 151 -0.93 -4.21 -4.51
C VAL A 151 -2.32 -3.59 -4.53
N LEU A 152 -2.67 -2.95 -5.65
CA LEU A 152 -3.98 -2.36 -5.85
C LEU A 152 -4.63 -2.98 -7.09
N ASP A 153 -5.80 -3.59 -6.94
CA ASP A 153 -6.52 -4.29 -8.02
C ASP A 153 -5.64 -5.33 -8.76
N GLY A 154 -4.75 -6.00 -8.03
CA GLY A 154 -3.81 -6.99 -8.60
C GLY A 154 -2.59 -6.38 -9.30
N GLN A 155 -2.48 -5.03 -9.32
CA GLN A 155 -1.33 -4.34 -9.89
C GLN A 155 -0.35 -3.94 -8.78
N PRO A 156 0.91 -4.37 -8.87
CA PRO A 156 1.92 -3.96 -7.91
C PRO A 156 2.36 -2.50 -8.14
N MET A 157 2.52 -1.77 -7.05
CA MET A 157 3.01 -0.39 -7.03
C MET A 157 4.20 -0.33 -6.09
N VAL A 158 5.33 0.17 -6.58
CA VAL A 158 6.56 0.38 -5.79
C VAL A 158 6.60 1.83 -5.34
N PHE A 159 6.97 2.05 -4.10
CA PHE A 159 7.22 3.36 -3.53
C PHE A 159 8.72 3.48 -3.28
N ASP A 160 9.34 4.49 -3.88
CA ASP A 160 10.74 4.81 -3.58
C ASP A 160 10.83 5.17 -2.10
N GLY A 161 11.81 4.56 -1.41
CA GLY A 161 11.99 4.77 0.01
C GLY A 161 12.36 6.23 0.30
N GLU A 162 11.63 6.85 1.22
CA GLU A 162 12.11 8.03 1.94
C GLU A 162 12.96 7.59 3.12
#